data_08d49f4dd23b1e6b887a8eaea2a1cb8e
#
_entry.id   08d49f4dd23b1e6b887a8eaea2a1cb8e
#
_cell.length_a   1.000
_cell.length_b   1.000
_cell.length_c   1.000
_cell.angle_alpha   90.00
_cell.angle_beta   90.00
_cell.angle_gamma   90.00
#
_symmetry.space_group_name_H-M   'P 1'
#
loop_
_entity.id
_entity.type
_entity.pdbx_description
1 polymer ?
#
loop_
_entity_poly.entity_id
_entity_poly.type
_entity_poly.pdbx_seq_one_letter_code
_entity_poly.pdbx_strand_id
1 'polypeptide(L)'
;MEPVSYIPLPSFNGIVFGQGFVKEGEYVYAFGQKPRQLGCDIYVARFKRNEPEKEWDFWDGRKWSETVSNAAVIAQGRSTSVHICKVKDKFLLTTSAFSVGCDQGREIFMGTSRHATGPFAQLKPIYSIDDTFQGHFPFFYFAVAHPEFINAKQELLVTYSINNYEPCLPACTNGRAIPDHYRPKAIRVPLKLIDSDF
;
A
#
# COMPACT_ATOMS: atom_id res chain seq x y z
N MET A 1 -26.81 4.54 6.97
CA MET A 1 -26.73 4.31 5.50
C MET A 1 -26.66 2.79 5.33
N GLU A 2 -27.67 2.20 4.75
CA GLU A 2 -27.67 0.76 4.51
C GLU A 2 -27.03 0.47 3.13
N PRO A 3 -26.27 -0.64 2.99
CA PRO A 3 -25.72 -1.01 1.70
C PRO A 3 -26.85 -1.36 0.73
N VAL A 4 -26.77 -0.83 -0.50
CA VAL A 4 -27.82 -1.03 -1.52
C VAL A 4 -27.75 -2.45 -2.10
N SER A 5 -26.55 -3.03 -2.19
CA SER A 5 -26.34 -4.40 -2.67
C SER A 5 -24.98 -4.93 -2.20
N TYR A 6 -24.87 -6.25 -2.16
CA TYR A 6 -23.63 -6.98 -1.88
C TYR A 6 -23.46 -8.09 -2.89
N ILE A 7 -22.34 -8.10 -3.60
CA ILE A 7 -21.97 -9.15 -4.55
C ILE A 7 -20.62 -9.72 -4.10
N PRO A 8 -20.55 -10.99 -3.69
CA PRO A 8 -19.28 -11.61 -3.33
C PRO A 8 -18.39 -11.77 -4.56
N LEU A 9 -17.14 -11.34 -4.46
CA LEU A 9 -16.14 -11.61 -5.48
C LEU A 9 -15.59 -13.05 -5.34
N PRO A 10 -15.14 -13.66 -6.44
CA PRO A 10 -14.54 -14.99 -6.40
C PRO A 10 -13.23 -15.00 -5.62
N SER A 11 -12.75 -16.19 -5.25
CA SER A 11 -11.42 -16.34 -4.68
C SER A 11 -10.34 -16.09 -5.74
N PHE A 12 -9.35 -15.27 -5.42
CA PHE A 12 -8.26 -14.88 -6.31
C PHE A 12 -6.95 -15.64 -6.00
N ASN A 13 -7.03 -16.95 -5.76
CA ASN A 13 -5.85 -17.81 -5.51
C ASN A 13 -4.93 -17.32 -4.37
N GLY A 14 -5.55 -16.79 -3.31
CA GLY A 14 -4.84 -16.23 -2.14
C GLY A 14 -4.25 -14.83 -2.38
N ILE A 15 -4.51 -14.20 -3.52
CA ILE A 15 -4.19 -12.80 -3.74
C ILE A 15 -5.30 -11.94 -3.11
N VAL A 16 -4.95 -11.01 -2.23
CA VAL A 16 -5.86 -10.06 -1.60
C VAL A 16 -5.78 -8.75 -2.38
N PHE A 17 -6.81 -8.48 -3.21
CA PHE A 17 -6.93 -7.20 -3.91
C PHE A 17 -7.50 -6.11 -3.00
N GLY A 18 -7.17 -4.83 -3.29
CA GLY A 18 -7.58 -3.68 -2.49
C GLY A 18 -6.41 -2.82 -2.01
N GLN A 19 -5.19 -3.12 -2.45
CA GLN A 19 -3.99 -2.33 -2.13
C GLN A 19 -3.88 -1.03 -2.93
N GLY A 20 -4.83 -0.80 -3.80
CA GLY A 20 -5.02 0.40 -4.61
C GLY A 20 -5.89 0.12 -5.81
N PHE A 21 -6.66 1.13 -6.21
CA PHE A 21 -7.48 1.12 -7.42
C PHE A 21 -7.15 2.37 -8.24
N VAL A 22 -6.76 2.18 -9.50
CA VAL A 22 -6.42 3.28 -10.40
C VAL A 22 -7.27 3.21 -11.66
N LYS A 23 -8.04 4.27 -11.91
CA LYS A 23 -8.83 4.41 -13.14
C LYS A 23 -7.95 4.94 -14.27
N GLU A 24 -7.92 4.25 -15.39
CA GLU A 24 -7.21 4.66 -16.59
C GLU A 24 -7.94 4.16 -17.84
N GLY A 25 -8.43 5.09 -18.66
CA GLY A 25 -9.26 4.79 -19.82
C GLY A 25 -10.53 4.02 -19.45
N GLU A 26 -10.77 2.91 -20.11
CA GLU A 26 -11.93 2.05 -19.90
C GLU A 26 -11.80 1.09 -18.71
N TYR A 27 -10.60 1.00 -18.12
CA TYR A 27 -10.28 0.05 -17.07
C TYR A 27 -10.08 0.69 -15.70
N VAL A 28 -10.32 -0.11 -14.69
CA VAL A 28 -9.81 0.08 -13.34
C VAL A 28 -8.75 -0.99 -13.10
N TYR A 29 -7.53 -0.56 -12.78
CA TYR A 29 -6.47 -1.44 -12.32
C TYR A 29 -6.62 -1.65 -10.82
N ALA A 30 -6.73 -2.90 -10.41
CA ALA A 30 -6.80 -3.34 -9.02
C ALA A 30 -5.45 -3.96 -8.64
N PHE A 31 -4.83 -3.43 -7.60
CA PHE A 31 -3.58 -3.99 -7.08
C PHE A 31 -3.86 -4.90 -5.90
N GLY A 32 -3.22 -6.07 -5.90
CA GLY A 32 -3.36 -7.08 -4.88
C GLY A 32 -2.01 -7.54 -4.36
N GLN A 33 -2.03 -8.16 -3.19
CA GLN A 33 -0.83 -8.72 -2.58
C GLN A 33 -1.06 -10.14 -2.09
N LYS A 34 0.02 -10.95 -2.07
CA LYS A 34 0.05 -12.27 -1.47
C LYS A 34 1.23 -12.32 -0.49
N PRO A 35 0.98 -12.63 0.79
CA PRO A 35 2.03 -12.68 1.80
C PRO A 35 3.14 -13.66 1.46
N ARG A 36 4.38 -13.31 1.82
CA ARG A 36 5.56 -14.18 1.84
C ARG A 36 6.11 -14.26 3.27
N GLN A 37 7.14 -15.04 3.48
CA GLN A 37 7.83 -15.12 4.77
C GLN A 37 8.29 -13.73 5.26
N LEU A 38 8.83 -12.91 4.36
CA LEU A 38 9.19 -11.50 4.60
C LEU A 38 8.60 -10.65 3.48
N GLY A 39 7.63 -9.79 3.82
CA GLY A 39 6.97 -8.93 2.85
C GLY A 39 5.85 -9.61 2.06
N CYS A 40 5.62 -9.18 0.83
CA CYS A 40 4.59 -9.74 -0.03
C CYS A 40 4.97 -9.65 -1.52
N ASP A 41 4.38 -10.50 -2.33
CA ASP A 41 4.35 -10.37 -3.78
C ASP A 41 3.17 -9.53 -4.19
N ILE A 42 3.36 -8.66 -5.17
CA ILE A 42 2.36 -7.71 -5.67
C ILE A 42 1.92 -8.11 -7.06
N TYR A 43 0.61 -8.08 -7.27
CA TYR A 43 -0.06 -8.45 -8.51
C TYR A 43 -0.94 -7.31 -8.99
N VAL A 44 -1.30 -7.34 -10.26
CA VAL A 44 -2.30 -6.42 -10.82
C VAL A 44 -3.33 -7.20 -11.64
N ALA A 45 -4.58 -6.82 -11.42
CA ALA A 45 -5.70 -7.19 -12.26
C ALA A 45 -6.34 -5.93 -12.83
N ARG A 46 -7.20 -6.09 -13.82
CA ARG A 46 -8.04 -5.02 -14.33
C ARG A 46 -9.45 -5.51 -14.59
N PHE A 47 -10.41 -4.61 -14.51
CA PHE A 47 -11.79 -4.85 -14.92
C PHE A 47 -12.35 -3.60 -15.62
N LYS A 48 -13.40 -3.76 -16.40
CA LYS A 48 -14.07 -2.63 -17.05
C LYS A 48 -14.71 -1.72 -16.01
N ARG A 49 -14.52 -0.43 -16.16
CA ARG A 49 -14.84 0.60 -15.16
C ARG A 49 -16.27 0.55 -14.61
N ASN A 50 -17.24 0.16 -15.42
CA ASN A 50 -18.65 0.12 -15.04
C ASN A 50 -19.17 -1.30 -14.75
N GLU A 51 -18.29 -2.29 -14.71
CA GLU A 51 -18.60 -3.72 -14.62
C GLU A 51 -17.68 -4.45 -13.62
N PRO A 52 -17.54 -3.95 -12.38
CA PRO A 52 -16.60 -4.54 -11.40
C PRO A 52 -17.01 -5.96 -10.96
N GLU A 53 -18.27 -6.33 -11.16
CA GLU A 53 -18.85 -7.64 -10.85
C GLU A 53 -18.61 -8.70 -11.94
N LYS A 54 -18.15 -8.27 -13.12
CA LYS A 54 -17.85 -9.17 -14.23
C LYS A 54 -16.44 -9.74 -14.13
N GLU A 55 -15.99 -10.40 -15.18
CA GLU A 55 -14.70 -11.04 -15.28
C GLU A 55 -13.55 -10.02 -15.18
N TRP A 56 -12.53 -10.38 -14.41
CA TRP A 56 -11.31 -9.63 -14.26
C TRP A 56 -10.20 -10.25 -15.10
N ASP A 57 -9.40 -9.42 -15.73
CA ASP A 57 -8.15 -9.84 -16.37
C ASP A 57 -6.98 -9.71 -15.39
N PHE A 58 -6.09 -10.69 -15.36
CA PHE A 58 -4.88 -10.73 -14.54
C PHE A 58 -3.66 -10.62 -15.44
N TRP A 59 -2.67 -9.84 -15.03
CA TRP A 59 -1.43 -9.71 -15.77
C TRP A 59 -0.56 -10.95 -15.60
N ASP A 60 -0.22 -11.66 -16.70
CA ASP A 60 0.58 -12.90 -16.68
C ASP A 60 2.09 -12.66 -16.89
N GLY A 61 2.51 -11.39 -16.93
CA GLY A 61 3.89 -11.00 -17.23
C GLY A 61 4.12 -10.62 -18.70
N ARG A 62 3.16 -10.92 -19.60
CA ARG A 62 3.23 -10.61 -21.03
C ARG A 62 1.93 -10.05 -21.60
N LYS A 63 0.82 -10.60 -21.16
CA LYS A 63 -0.54 -10.23 -21.61
C LYS A 63 -1.55 -10.34 -20.49
N TRP A 64 -2.73 -9.82 -20.73
CA TRP A 64 -3.88 -9.97 -19.82
C TRP A 64 -4.53 -11.34 -20.03
N SER A 65 -4.86 -12.04 -18.95
CA SER A 65 -5.43 -13.38 -18.88
C SER A 65 -6.63 -13.40 -17.94
N GLU A 66 -7.70 -14.05 -18.31
CA GLU A 66 -8.89 -14.27 -17.47
C GLU A 66 -8.61 -15.27 -16.32
N THR A 67 -7.47 -15.94 -16.34
CA THR A 67 -7.13 -16.99 -15.37
C THR A 67 -6.22 -16.45 -14.29
N VAL A 68 -6.72 -16.37 -13.05
CA VAL A 68 -5.98 -15.84 -11.90
C VAL A 68 -4.70 -16.63 -11.56
N SER A 69 -4.66 -17.94 -11.84
CA SER A 69 -3.46 -18.76 -11.60
C SER A 69 -2.28 -18.39 -12.50
N ASN A 70 -2.54 -17.64 -13.58
CA ASN A 70 -1.50 -17.13 -14.47
C ASN A 70 -0.93 -15.79 -14.02
N ALA A 71 -1.50 -15.19 -12.96
CA ALA A 71 -1.08 -13.87 -12.50
C ALA A 71 0.42 -13.86 -12.13
N ALA A 72 1.16 -12.93 -12.73
CA ALA A 72 2.58 -12.74 -12.50
C ALA A 72 2.84 -11.65 -11.44
N VAL A 73 3.91 -11.82 -10.70
CA VAL A 73 4.41 -10.82 -9.75
C VAL A 73 4.94 -9.61 -10.52
N ILE A 74 4.45 -8.42 -10.19
CA ILE A 74 4.88 -7.16 -10.81
C ILE A 74 5.87 -6.37 -9.95
N ALA A 75 5.87 -6.61 -8.64
CA ALA A 75 6.75 -6.00 -7.65
C ALA A 75 6.74 -6.79 -6.34
N GLN A 76 7.58 -6.37 -5.40
CA GLN A 76 7.63 -6.95 -4.05
C GLN A 76 7.55 -5.85 -2.99
N GLY A 77 6.61 -5.98 -2.05
CA GLY A 77 6.49 -5.11 -0.88
C GLY A 77 7.44 -5.53 0.24
N ARG A 78 7.88 -4.56 1.03
CA ARG A 78 8.74 -4.80 2.21
C ARG A 78 7.97 -5.42 3.38
N SER A 79 6.66 -5.22 3.42
CA SER A 79 5.72 -5.86 4.34
C SER A 79 4.40 -6.14 3.60
N THR A 80 3.38 -6.62 4.30
CA THR A 80 2.02 -6.75 3.76
C THR A 80 1.26 -5.43 3.76
N SER A 81 1.83 -4.36 4.34
CA SER A 81 1.30 -3.00 4.26
C SER A 81 1.77 -2.33 2.98
N VAL A 82 0.95 -2.41 1.96
CA VAL A 82 1.23 -1.89 0.61
C VAL A 82 0.11 -0.97 0.18
N HIS A 83 0.44 0.11 -0.50
CA HIS A 83 -0.51 0.97 -1.18
C HIS A 83 0.03 1.35 -2.56
N ILE A 84 -0.83 1.30 -3.58
CA ILE A 84 -0.48 1.73 -4.94
C ILE A 84 -1.51 2.73 -5.44
N CYS A 85 -1.02 3.87 -5.89
CA CYS A 85 -1.83 4.94 -6.48
C CYS A 85 -1.15 5.52 -7.72
N LYS A 86 -1.84 6.43 -8.41
CA LYS A 86 -1.26 7.19 -9.53
C LYS A 86 -0.90 8.59 -9.05
N VAL A 87 0.36 8.98 -9.24
CA VAL A 87 0.88 10.32 -8.97
C VAL A 87 1.33 10.91 -10.30
N LYS A 88 0.63 11.96 -10.76
CA LYS A 88 0.82 12.51 -12.11
C LYS A 88 0.66 11.42 -13.17
N ASP A 89 1.70 11.12 -13.92
CA ASP A 89 1.76 10.12 -15.00
C ASP A 89 2.34 8.76 -14.57
N LYS A 90 2.77 8.62 -13.31
CA LYS A 90 3.43 7.40 -12.80
C LYS A 90 2.59 6.69 -11.75
N PHE A 91 2.69 5.37 -11.69
CA PHE A 91 2.21 4.55 -10.58
C PHE A 91 3.24 4.60 -9.45
N LEU A 92 2.79 4.83 -8.24
CA LEU A 92 3.60 4.90 -7.03
C LEU A 92 3.26 3.72 -6.12
N LEU A 93 4.23 2.89 -5.86
CA LEU A 93 4.19 1.84 -4.84
C LEU A 93 4.76 2.39 -3.54
N THR A 94 3.98 2.33 -2.46
CA THR A 94 4.36 2.68 -1.10
C THR A 94 4.25 1.44 -0.21
N THR A 95 5.25 1.18 0.62
CA THR A 95 5.23 0.06 1.58
C THR A 95 6.01 0.42 2.83
N SER A 96 5.53 -0.06 3.98
CA SER A 96 6.27 0.05 5.24
C SER A 96 7.31 -1.07 5.35
N ALA A 97 8.36 -0.87 6.14
CA ALA A 97 9.29 -1.92 6.50
C ALA A 97 8.57 -3.07 7.24
N PHE A 98 9.13 -4.27 7.12
CA PHE A 98 8.64 -5.42 7.87
C PHE A 98 9.04 -5.31 9.34
N SER A 99 8.12 -5.62 10.25
CA SER A 99 8.36 -5.64 11.69
C SER A 99 7.71 -6.87 12.31
N VAL A 100 8.42 -7.52 13.20
CA VAL A 100 7.95 -8.66 14.02
C VAL A 100 8.13 -8.41 15.50
N GLY A 101 8.62 -7.26 15.90
CA GLY A 101 8.94 -6.95 17.30
C GLY A 101 9.08 -5.46 17.52
N CYS A 102 9.47 -5.13 18.76
CA CYS A 102 9.69 -3.78 19.21
C CYS A 102 10.89 -3.13 18.53
N ASP A 103 10.82 -1.83 18.34
CA ASP A 103 11.92 -1.01 17.84
C ASP A 103 12.41 -1.40 16.43
N GLN A 104 11.54 -1.98 15.60
CA GLN A 104 11.82 -2.44 14.25
C GLN A 104 10.91 -1.78 13.22
N GLY A 105 11.36 -1.81 11.95
CA GLY A 105 10.48 -1.52 10.80
C GLY A 105 9.99 -0.09 10.73
N ARG A 106 10.89 0.89 10.83
CA ARG A 106 10.54 2.32 10.86
C ARG A 106 10.51 3.00 9.49
N GLU A 107 10.98 2.34 8.45
CA GLU A 107 11.15 2.95 7.15
C GLU A 107 9.88 2.85 6.30
N ILE A 108 9.60 3.92 5.58
CA ILE A 108 8.65 3.97 4.49
C ILE A 108 9.44 3.93 3.18
N PHE A 109 9.13 2.94 2.35
CA PHE A 109 9.77 2.74 1.05
C PHE A 109 8.82 3.12 -0.07
N MET A 110 9.37 3.68 -1.15
CA MET A 110 8.61 4.01 -2.36
C MET A 110 9.39 3.64 -3.62
N GLY A 111 8.65 3.35 -4.68
CA GLY A 111 9.16 3.14 -6.03
C GLY A 111 8.10 3.43 -7.07
N THR A 112 8.51 3.89 -8.25
CA THR A 112 7.60 4.30 -9.31
C THR A 112 7.64 3.35 -10.51
N SER A 113 6.57 3.35 -11.29
CA SER A 113 6.49 2.72 -12.61
C SER A 113 5.67 3.61 -13.55
N ARG A 114 6.00 3.58 -14.84
CA ARG A 114 5.17 4.22 -15.88
C ARG A 114 3.95 3.38 -16.27
N HIS A 115 3.94 2.10 -15.92
CA HIS A 115 2.88 1.17 -16.27
C HIS A 115 2.30 0.50 -15.03
N ALA A 116 0.99 0.25 -15.03
CA ALA A 116 0.31 -0.51 -13.96
C ALA A 116 0.91 -1.92 -13.78
N THR A 117 1.41 -2.49 -14.84
CA THR A 117 2.03 -3.82 -14.88
C THR A 117 3.50 -3.84 -14.45
N GLY A 118 4.05 -2.69 -14.06
CA GLY A 118 5.49 -2.58 -13.76
C GLY A 118 6.37 -2.49 -15.03
N PRO A 119 7.67 -2.69 -14.94
CA PRO A 119 8.38 -2.90 -13.68
C PRO A 119 8.40 -1.65 -12.80
N PHE A 120 8.31 -1.85 -11.51
CA PHE A 120 8.54 -0.76 -10.55
C PHE A 120 10.04 -0.57 -10.34
N ALA A 121 10.46 0.69 -10.22
CA ALA A 121 11.82 1.03 -9.82
C ALA A 121 12.15 0.41 -8.46
N GLN A 122 13.43 0.21 -8.20
CA GLN A 122 13.91 -0.29 -6.91
C GLN A 122 13.36 0.55 -5.76
N LEU A 123 12.70 -0.10 -4.81
CA LEU A 123 12.19 0.55 -3.61
C LEU A 123 13.33 1.15 -2.80
N LYS A 124 13.28 2.44 -2.56
CA LYS A 124 14.23 3.18 -1.72
C LYS A 124 13.55 3.70 -0.46
N PRO A 125 14.27 3.76 0.66
CA PRO A 125 13.74 4.38 1.87
C PRO A 125 13.56 5.88 1.62
N ILE A 126 12.35 6.38 1.88
CA ILE A 126 11.98 7.78 1.69
C ILE A 126 11.91 8.51 3.02
N TYR A 127 11.49 7.81 4.06
CA TYR A 127 11.32 8.39 5.38
C TYR A 127 11.60 7.35 6.45
N SER A 128 12.33 7.73 7.49
CA SER A 128 12.50 6.94 8.72
C SER A 128 11.69 7.61 9.82
N ILE A 129 10.70 6.87 10.33
CA ILE A 129 9.80 7.35 11.38
C ILE A 129 10.58 7.44 12.69
N ASP A 130 10.48 8.56 13.37
CA ASP A 130 11.16 8.85 14.64
C ASP A 130 10.21 9.01 15.84
N ASP A 131 8.91 8.75 15.63
CA ASP A 131 7.92 8.76 16.71
C ASP A 131 8.25 7.70 17.75
N THR A 132 8.40 8.10 19.01
CA THR A 132 8.65 7.21 20.15
C THR A 132 7.60 7.42 21.23
N PHE A 133 7.28 6.34 21.95
CA PHE A 133 6.45 6.35 23.15
C PHE A 133 7.18 5.59 24.26
N GLN A 134 7.34 6.23 25.42
CA GLN A 134 8.04 5.61 26.57
C GLN A 134 9.42 5.02 26.24
N GLY A 135 10.12 5.63 25.29
CA GLY A 135 11.45 5.19 24.86
C GLY A 135 11.48 4.06 23.82
N HIS A 136 10.35 3.59 23.36
CA HIS A 136 10.23 2.56 22.34
C HIS A 136 9.56 3.09 21.07
N PHE A 137 9.89 2.50 19.92
CA PHE A 137 9.17 2.72 18.67
C PHE A 137 7.93 1.82 18.64
N PRO A 138 6.74 2.39 18.37
CA PRO A 138 5.54 1.59 18.15
C PRO A 138 5.62 0.79 16.85
N PHE A 139 4.65 -0.05 16.60
CA PHE A 139 4.47 -0.72 15.33
C PHE A 139 3.91 0.27 14.29
N PHE A 140 4.60 0.37 13.15
CA PHE A 140 4.21 1.22 12.03
C PHE A 140 3.65 0.38 10.89
N TYR A 141 2.52 0.80 10.33
CA TYR A 141 1.87 0.09 9.24
C TYR A 141 0.98 1.02 8.41
N PHE A 142 0.55 0.54 7.26
CA PHE A 142 -0.35 1.23 6.34
C PHE A 142 0.14 2.64 5.96
N ALA A 143 1.36 2.73 5.43
CA ALA A 143 1.78 3.96 4.77
C ALA A 143 0.98 4.13 3.47
N VAL A 144 0.17 5.20 3.40
CA VAL A 144 -0.73 5.51 2.30
C VAL A 144 -0.36 6.86 1.70
N ALA A 145 -0.12 6.89 0.40
CA ALA A 145 0.11 8.10 -0.36
C ALA A 145 -1.23 8.70 -0.84
N HIS A 146 -1.36 10.02 -0.74
CA HIS A 146 -2.56 10.76 -1.08
C HIS A 146 -2.27 11.75 -2.22
N PRO A 147 -2.33 11.32 -3.49
CA PRO A 147 -2.02 12.17 -4.64
C PRO A 147 -2.96 13.38 -4.77
N GLU A 148 -4.18 13.27 -4.27
CA GLU A 148 -5.18 14.34 -4.24
C GLU A 148 -4.80 15.53 -3.33
N PHE A 149 -3.84 15.34 -2.44
CA PHE A 149 -3.33 16.35 -1.50
C PHE A 149 -1.89 16.79 -1.78
N ILE A 150 -1.43 16.71 -3.04
CA ILE A 150 -0.16 17.32 -3.44
C ILE A 150 -0.30 18.85 -3.33
N ASN A 151 0.62 19.47 -2.61
CA ASN A 151 0.60 20.90 -2.37
C ASN A 151 1.37 21.70 -3.46
N ALA A 152 1.32 23.05 -3.36
CA ALA A 152 2.02 23.93 -4.30
C ALA A 152 3.55 23.76 -4.31
N LYS A 153 4.15 23.22 -3.23
CA LYS A 153 5.57 22.91 -3.15
C LYS A 153 5.94 21.57 -3.78
N GLN A 154 4.99 20.90 -4.44
CA GLN A 154 5.15 19.56 -5.01
C GLN A 154 5.51 18.52 -3.92
N GLU A 155 4.85 18.59 -2.78
CA GLU A 155 4.98 17.63 -1.69
C GLU A 155 3.72 16.78 -1.60
N LEU A 156 3.91 15.46 -1.64
CA LEU A 156 2.88 14.44 -1.48
C LEU A 156 2.53 14.29 0.00
N LEU A 157 1.25 14.26 0.33
CA LEU A 157 0.81 13.84 1.67
C LEU A 157 0.93 12.32 1.77
N VAL A 158 1.58 11.85 2.82
CA VAL A 158 1.65 10.42 3.17
C VAL A 158 1.20 10.26 4.60
N THR A 159 0.24 9.37 4.83
CA THR A 159 -0.19 8.99 6.18
C THR A 159 0.33 7.60 6.52
N TYR A 160 0.53 7.33 7.80
CA TYR A 160 0.82 6.01 8.33
C TYR A 160 0.10 5.82 9.67
N SER A 161 -0.15 4.57 10.02
CA SER A 161 -0.78 4.20 11.28
C SER A 161 0.27 3.69 12.26
N ILE A 162 -0.01 3.89 13.53
CA ILE A 162 0.79 3.36 14.63
C ILE A 162 -0.08 2.47 15.51
N ASN A 163 0.53 1.49 16.12
CA ASN A 163 -0.11 0.59 17.07
C ASN A 163 0.88 0.15 18.15
N ASN A 164 0.35 -0.24 19.28
CA ASN A 164 1.16 -0.75 20.36
C ASN A 164 1.51 -2.21 20.18
N TYR A 165 2.60 -2.57 20.80
CA TYR A 165 3.17 -3.91 20.78
C TYR A 165 3.48 -4.38 22.20
N GLU A 166 2.74 -5.33 22.68
CA GLU A 166 3.17 -6.08 23.87
C GLU A 166 4.42 -6.92 23.53
N PRO A 167 5.45 -6.97 24.40
CA PRO A 167 5.50 -6.38 25.74
C PRO A 167 6.09 -4.96 25.80
N CYS A 168 6.48 -4.35 24.70
CA CYS A 168 7.23 -3.08 24.70
C CYS A 168 6.36 -1.87 25.03
N LEU A 169 5.19 -1.81 24.45
CA LEU A 169 4.22 -0.73 24.61
C LEU A 169 2.84 -1.33 24.87
N PRO A 170 2.29 -1.16 26.07
CA PRO A 170 0.98 -1.70 26.38
C PRO A 170 -0.10 -1.01 25.53
N ALA A 171 -1.02 -1.80 25.01
CA ALA A 171 -2.17 -1.29 24.25
C ALA A 171 -3.16 -0.55 25.15
N CYS A 172 -3.20 -0.90 26.41
CA CYS A 172 -4.13 -0.36 27.39
C CYS A 172 -3.44 0.04 28.69
N THR A 173 -3.93 1.10 29.33
CA THR A 173 -3.57 1.49 30.69
C THR A 173 -4.85 1.54 31.52
N ASN A 174 -4.89 0.85 32.66
CA ASN A 174 -6.06 0.77 33.55
C ASN A 174 -7.34 0.33 32.81
N GLY A 175 -7.23 -0.66 31.90
CA GLY A 175 -8.35 -1.20 31.13
C GLY A 175 -8.87 -0.28 30.01
N ARG A 176 -8.18 0.80 29.70
CA ARG A 176 -8.52 1.72 28.61
C ARG A 176 -7.44 1.76 27.55
N ALA A 177 -7.85 1.71 26.28
CA ALA A 177 -6.94 1.93 25.16
C ALA A 177 -6.32 3.34 25.24
N ILE A 178 -5.04 3.44 24.90
CA ILE A 178 -4.32 4.71 24.84
C ILE A 178 -4.57 5.32 23.45
N PRO A 179 -5.42 6.37 23.31
CA PRO A 179 -5.85 6.85 21.99
C PRO A 179 -4.69 7.37 21.15
N ASP A 180 -3.64 7.92 21.77
CA ASP A 180 -2.50 8.49 21.06
C ASP A 180 -1.68 7.44 20.29
N HIS A 181 -1.79 6.17 20.68
CA HIS A 181 -1.15 5.06 20.01
C HIS A 181 -1.91 4.55 18.76
N TYR A 182 -3.09 5.10 18.48
CA TYR A 182 -3.94 4.71 17.35
C TYR A 182 -4.24 5.88 16.42
N ARG A 183 -3.58 7.03 16.60
CA ARG A 183 -3.77 8.19 15.73
C ARG A 183 -2.96 8.03 14.45
N PRO A 184 -3.59 8.17 13.27
CA PRO A 184 -2.85 8.30 12.04
C PRO A 184 -1.90 9.50 12.11
N LYS A 185 -0.70 9.31 11.61
CA LYS A 185 0.32 10.35 11.45
C LYS A 185 0.42 10.76 9.99
N ALA A 186 0.93 11.95 9.74
CA ALA A 186 1.06 12.47 8.39
C ALA A 186 2.40 13.17 8.20
N ILE A 187 3.01 12.94 7.04
CA ILE A 187 4.24 13.61 6.60
C ILE A 187 4.05 14.21 5.20
N ARG A 188 4.90 15.16 4.85
CA ARG A 188 5.03 15.71 3.51
C ARG A 188 6.32 15.23 2.87
N VAL A 189 6.19 14.60 1.72
CA VAL A 189 7.31 14.03 0.97
C VAL A 189 7.46 14.78 -0.35
N PRO A 190 8.61 15.46 -0.58
CA PRO A 190 8.89 16.08 -1.87
C PRO A 190 8.87 15.04 -3.00
N LEU A 191 8.14 15.28 -4.07
CA LEU A 191 8.02 14.34 -5.18
C LEU A 191 9.38 13.98 -5.78
N LYS A 192 10.29 14.95 -5.92
CA LYS A 192 11.65 14.73 -6.43
C LYS A 192 12.50 13.79 -5.56
N LEU A 193 12.16 13.62 -4.28
CA LEU A 193 12.81 12.63 -3.42
C LEU A 193 12.40 11.21 -3.80
N ILE A 194 11.16 11.04 -4.26
CA ILE A 194 10.63 9.76 -4.71
C ILE A 194 11.21 9.42 -6.09
N ASP A 195 11.10 10.36 -7.03
CA ASP A 195 11.57 10.20 -8.39
C ASP A 195 11.99 11.57 -8.95
N SER A 196 13.21 11.67 -9.49
CA SER A 196 13.76 12.92 -10.02
C SER A 196 12.97 13.51 -11.19
N ASP A 197 12.22 12.67 -11.89
CA ASP A 197 11.41 13.05 -13.06
C ASP A 197 10.01 13.56 -12.71
N PHE A 198 9.68 13.74 -11.43
CA PHE A 198 8.42 14.34 -10.98
C PHE A 198 8.38 15.88 -11.08
#